data_f38b3c0c2ad3694fc8030b88eb494c3c
#
_entry.id   f38b3c0c2ad3694fc8030b88eb494c3c
#
_cell.length_a   1.000
_cell.length_b   1.000
_cell.length_c   1.000
_cell.angle_alpha   90.00
_cell.angle_beta   90.00
_cell.angle_gamma   90.00
#
_symmetry.space_group_name_H-M   'P 1'
#
loop_
_entity.id
_entity.type
_entity.pdbx_description
1 polymer ?
#
loop_
_entity_poly.entity_id
_entity_poly.type
_entity_poly.pdbx_seq_one_letter_code
_entity_poly.pdbx_strand_id
1 'polypeptide(L)'
;EILRCLVGSEMCIRDRHFTGLEIQPESADMARRSVALNGLQDRIDIVEGDIKDASKIFGASSFHVVTTNPPYMTAQHGLTNLYEAKTIARHEVLCNLEDIIRESARLLMPGGRFYIVHRPFRLAEIISLMVQYRMEPKRMRLVYPYVDREPNMVLIEGLRGGKSRMTVEKPLIVYKEPGKYTDEIYDCLLYTSPSPRDISGSR
;
A
#
# COMPACT_ATOMS: atom_id res chain seq x y z
N GLU A 1 -3.94 -11.95 -5.49
CA GLU A 1 -5.02 -11.56 -4.54
C GLU A 1 -4.63 -10.41 -3.61
N ILE A 2 -3.36 -10.26 -3.16
CA ILE A 2 -2.94 -9.06 -2.41
C ILE A 2 -3.11 -7.82 -3.30
N LEU A 3 -2.71 -7.89 -4.57
CA LEU A 3 -2.96 -6.84 -5.57
C LEU A 3 -4.47 -6.66 -5.86
N ARG A 4 -5.27 -7.73 -5.84
CA ARG A 4 -6.73 -7.65 -5.97
C ARG A 4 -7.42 -6.96 -4.79
N CYS A 5 -6.80 -6.96 -3.62
CA CYS A 5 -7.31 -6.19 -2.48
C CYS A 5 -7.00 -4.69 -2.58
N LEU A 6 -5.94 -4.31 -3.31
CA LEU A 6 -5.62 -2.91 -3.62
C LEU A 6 -6.46 -2.39 -4.79
N VAL A 7 -6.83 -3.29 -5.74
CA VAL A 7 -7.76 -3.02 -6.84
C VAL A 7 -8.99 -3.89 -6.57
N GLY A 8 -9.91 -3.38 -5.75
CA GLY A 8 -11.11 -4.12 -5.35
C GLY A 8 -11.94 -4.54 -6.56
N SER A 9 -12.63 -5.67 -6.49
CA SER A 9 -13.68 -6.01 -7.43
C SER A 9 -14.72 -4.87 -7.44
N GLU A 10 -15.20 -4.46 -8.59
CA GLU A 10 -16.14 -3.33 -8.74
C GLU A 10 -17.38 -3.43 -7.84
N MET A 11 -17.81 -4.65 -7.52
CA MET A 11 -18.91 -4.91 -6.59
C MET A 11 -18.60 -4.52 -5.14
N CYS A 12 -17.33 -4.49 -4.74
CA CYS A 12 -16.89 -4.10 -3.40
C CYS A 12 -16.56 -2.60 -3.28
N ILE A 13 -16.40 -1.88 -4.41
CA ILE A 13 -15.99 -0.47 -4.41
C ILE A 13 -17.20 0.47 -4.22
N ARG A 14 -18.39 0.09 -4.64
CA ARG A 14 -19.56 0.96 -4.64
C ARG A 14 -19.99 1.44 -3.25
N ASP A 15 -19.75 0.64 -2.21
CA ASP A 15 -20.18 0.92 -0.84
C ASP A 15 -19.01 1.31 0.09
N ARG A 16 -17.81 1.55 -0.44
CA ARG A 16 -16.63 1.86 0.37
C ARG A 16 -16.27 3.33 0.27
N HIS A 17 -15.92 3.88 1.43
CA HIS A 17 -15.33 5.20 1.55
C HIS A 17 -13.81 5.05 1.70
N PHE A 18 -13.04 5.89 1.02
CA PHE A 18 -11.58 5.91 1.05
C PHE A 18 -11.09 7.21 1.64
N THR A 19 -10.04 7.13 2.42
CA THR A 19 -9.37 8.30 2.97
C THR A 19 -7.88 8.23 2.64
N GLY A 20 -7.36 9.22 1.94
CA GLY A 20 -5.94 9.42 1.73
C GLY A 20 -5.39 10.40 2.76
N LEU A 21 -4.28 10.04 3.42
CA LEU A 21 -3.52 10.93 4.31
C LEU A 21 -2.22 11.32 3.59
N GLU A 22 -2.01 12.60 3.39
CA GLU A 22 -0.84 13.14 2.69
C GLU A 22 -0.26 14.30 3.50
N ILE A 23 1.06 14.25 3.73
CA ILE A 23 1.78 15.26 4.51
C ILE A 23 2.15 16.50 3.68
N GLN A 24 2.29 16.36 2.36
CA GLN A 24 2.70 17.44 1.47
C GLN A 24 1.47 18.19 0.96
N PRO A 25 1.33 19.50 1.26
CA PRO A 25 0.16 20.30 0.86
C PRO A 25 -0.08 20.29 -0.65
N GLU A 26 0.97 20.38 -1.46
CA GLU A 26 0.86 20.40 -2.92
C GLU A 26 0.36 19.05 -3.46
N SER A 27 0.82 17.94 -2.88
CA SER A 27 0.39 16.59 -3.24
C SER A 27 -1.06 16.35 -2.82
N ALA A 28 -1.44 16.81 -1.63
CA ALA A 28 -2.81 16.74 -1.14
C ALA A 28 -3.77 17.55 -2.02
N ASP A 29 -3.38 18.76 -2.44
CA ASP A 29 -4.17 19.57 -3.37
C ASP A 29 -4.33 18.88 -4.73
N MET A 30 -3.25 18.34 -5.29
CA MET A 30 -3.28 17.60 -6.55
C MET A 30 -4.21 16.38 -6.46
N ALA A 31 -4.16 15.65 -5.35
CA ALA A 31 -5.03 14.51 -5.12
C ALA A 31 -6.51 14.93 -5.03
N ARG A 32 -6.83 16.00 -4.29
CA ARG A 32 -8.21 16.56 -4.22
C ARG A 32 -8.73 16.97 -5.58
N ARG A 33 -7.91 17.64 -6.40
CA ARG A 33 -8.29 18.00 -7.78
C ARG A 33 -8.56 16.77 -8.64
N SER A 34 -7.72 15.72 -8.51
CA SER A 34 -7.95 14.46 -9.22
C SER A 34 -9.25 13.78 -8.80
N VAL A 35 -9.56 13.76 -7.51
CA VAL A 35 -10.83 13.25 -6.98
C VAL A 35 -12.01 14.04 -7.59
N ALA A 36 -11.93 15.37 -7.63
CA ALA A 36 -12.96 16.23 -8.19
C ALA A 36 -13.16 16.01 -9.71
N LEU A 37 -12.06 15.93 -10.46
CA LEU A 37 -12.11 15.70 -11.91
C LEU A 37 -12.74 14.35 -12.29
N ASN A 38 -12.65 13.36 -11.40
CA ASN A 38 -13.24 12.03 -11.62
C ASN A 38 -14.63 11.87 -10.98
N GLY A 39 -15.20 12.92 -10.36
CA GLY A 39 -16.52 12.86 -9.73
C GLY A 39 -16.58 11.89 -8.54
N LEU A 40 -15.49 11.78 -7.75
CA LEU A 40 -15.36 10.81 -6.66
C LEU A 40 -15.43 11.45 -5.26
N GLN A 41 -15.88 12.70 -5.15
CA GLN A 41 -15.88 13.45 -3.89
C GLN A 41 -16.75 12.82 -2.80
N ASP A 42 -17.82 12.12 -3.19
CA ASP A 42 -18.71 11.42 -2.25
C ASP A 42 -18.08 10.12 -1.69
N ARG A 43 -16.92 9.73 -2.18
CA ARG A 43 -16.30 8.42 -1.89
C ARG A 43 -14.86 8.48 -1.43
N ILE A 44 -14.16 9.57 -1.74
CA ILE A 44 -12.74 9.72 -1.47
C ILE A 44 -12.49 11.06 -0.79
N ASP A 45 -12.00 11.00 0.44
CA ASP A 45 -11.49 12.15 1.17
C ASP A 45 -9.96 12.20 1.11
N ILE A 46 -9.42 13.39 0.92
CA ILE A 46 -7.98 13.64 1.04
C ILE A 46 -7.74 14.59 2.22
N VAL A 47 -7.09 14.06 3.23
CA VAL A 47 -6.73 14.79 4.46
C VAL A 47 -5.24 15.10 4.44
N GLU A 48 -4.91 16.36 4.69
CA GLU A 48 -3.52 16.78 4.88
C GLU A 48 -3.13 16.53 6.35
N GLY A 49 -2.03 15.80 6.56
CA GLY A 49 -1.57 15.49 7.91
C GLY A 49 -0.39 14.53 7.96
N ASP A 50 0.24 14.48 9.13
CA ASP A 50 1.34 13.55 9.41
C ASP A 50 0.78 12.20 9.89
N ILE A 51 1.33 11.10 9.37
CA ILE A 51 0.97 9.74 9.80
C ILE A 51 1.14 9.55 11.33
N LYS A 52 2.10 10.24 11.96
CA LYS A 52 2.33 10.18 13.40
C LYS A 52 1.14 10.67 14.24
N ASP A 53 0.29 11.48 13.65
CA ASP A 53 -0.93 12.00 14.25
C ASP A 53 -2.21 11.34 13.72
N ALA A 54 -2.07 10.32 12.86
CA ALA A 54 -3.21 9.71 12.17
C ALA A 54 -4.31 9.21 13.14
N SER A 55 -3.93 8.57 14.25
CA SER A 55 -4.91 8.13 15.26
C SER A 55 -5.59 9.27 16.00
N LYS A 56 -4.98 10.47 16.05
CA LYS A 56 -5.61 11.67 16.61
C LYS A 56 -6.57 12.31 15.59
N ILE A 57 -6.20 12.29 14.31
CA ILE A 57 -6.99 12.85 13.22
C ILE A 57 -8.27 12.03 12.99
N PHE A 58 -8.13 10.70 12.91
CA PHE A 58 -9.21 9.80 12.50
C PHE A 58 -9.87 9.03 13.64
N GLY A 59 -9.27 9.04 14.82
CA GLY A 59 -9.66 8.17 15.92
C GLY A 59 -9.07 6.76 15.82
N ALA A 60 -8.97 6.07 16.96
CA ALA A 60 -8.54 4.69 17.00
C ALA A 60 -9.65 3.75 16.51
N SER A 61 -9.26 2.63 15.87
CA SER A 61 -10.19 1.60 15.40
C SER A 61 -11.27 2.15 14.43
N SER A 62 -10.88 3.03 13.52
CA SER A 62 -11.77 3.71 12.58
C SER A 62 -11.78 3.08 11.18
N PHE A 63 -10.80 2.23 10.87
CA PHE A 63 -10.66 1.64 9.53
C PHE A 63 -10.70 0.11 9.53
N HIS A 64 -11.32 -0.46 8.51
CA HIS A 64 -11.29 -1.90 8.24
C HIS A 64 -10.02 -2.33 7.52
N VAL A 65 -9.47 -1.43 6.70
CA VAL A 65 -8.29 -1.68 5.87
C VAL A 65 -7.40 -0.44 5.89
N VAL A 66 -6.10 -0.65 6.06
CA VAL A 66 -5.06 0.37 5.88
C VAL A 66 -4.05 -0.16 4.87
N THR A 67 -3.71 0.65 3.89
CA THR A 67 -2.69 0.34 2.88
C THR A 67 -1.60 1.39 2.91
N THR A 68 -0.35 0.98 2.71
CA THR A 68 0.77 1.92 2.66
C THR A 68 1.87 1.47 1.70
N ASN A 69 2.47 2.44 1.05
CA ASN A 69 3.67 2.30 0.24
C ASN A 69 4.68 3.37 0.69
N PRO A 70 5.34 3.16 1.85
CA PRO A 70 6.20 4.16 2.43
C PRO A 70 7.51 4.35 1.65
N PRO A 71 8.25 5.44 1.86
CA PRO A 71 9.60 5.60 1.33
C PRO A 71 10.51 4.45 1.74
N TYR A 72 11.30 3.91 0.78
CA TYR A 72 12.06 2.67 0.99
C TYR A 72 13.45 2.85 1.56
N MET A 73 13.98 4.07 1.60
CA MET A 73 15.38 4.34 1.87
C MET A 73 15.64 4.60 3.35
N THR A 74 16.74 4.09 3.86
CA THR A 74 17.30 4.44 5.17
C THR A 74 18.46 5.41 4.97
N ALA A 75 18.65 6.37 5.87
CA ALA A 75 19.72 7.40 5.81
C ALA A 75 21.14 6.81 5.76
N GLN A 76 21.30 5.49 5.94
CA GLN A 76 22.61 4.82 6.06
C GLN A 76 23.16 4.21 4.77
N HIS A 77 22.40 4.16 3.67
CA HIS A 77 22.91 3.59 2.41
C HIS A 77 23.31 4.66 1.41
N GLY A 78 24.63 4.86 1.35
CA GLY A 78 25.49 5.52 0.37
C GLY A 78 24.80 6.21 -0.82
N LEU A 79 24.41 7.47 -0.63
CA LEU A 79 23.85 8.28 -1.69
C LEU A 79 24.97 8.92 -2.50
N THR A 80 25.01 8.63 -3.78
CA THR A 80 25.91 9.25 -4.75
C THR A 80 25.43 10.63 -5.23
N ASN A 81 24.20 11.03 -4.85
CA ASN A 81 23.59 12.27 -5.29
C ASN A 81 23.07 13.10 -4.09
N LEU A 82 23.65 14.27 -3.88
CA LEU A 82 23.35 15.19 -2.75
C LEU A 82 21.89 15.71 -2.75
N TYR A 83 21.21 15.72 -3.89
CA TYR A 83 19.83 16.18 -4.02
C TYR A 83 18.84 15.11 -3.58
N GLU A 84 19.07 13.87 -3.98
CA GLU A 84 18.30 12.70 -3.52
C GLU A 84 18.50 12.46 -2.02
N ALA A 85 19.76 12.61 -1.53
CA ALA A 85 20.08 12.53 -0.12
C ALA A 85 19.26 13.48 0.75
N LYS A 86 19.11 14.74 0.33
CA LYS A 86 18.35 15.76 1.06
C LYS A 86 16.84 15.48 1.04
N THR A 87 16.32 14.98 -0.06
CA THR A 87 14.89 14.64 -0.18
C THR A 87 14.56 13.42 0.65
N ILE A 88 15.41 12.40 0.61
CA ILE A 88 15.24 11.14 1.38
C ILE A 88 15.43 11.42 2.88
N ALA A 89 16.46 12.18 3.29
CA ALA A 89 16.66 12.56 4.68
C ALA A 89 15.46 13.37 5.24
N ARG A 90 14.82 14.21 4.44
CA ARG A 90 13.58 14.89 4.84
C ARG A 90 12.44 13.91 5.09
N HIS A 91 12.28 12.89 4.26
CA HIS A 91 11.20 11.91 4.42
C HIS A 91 11.43 10.95 5.59
N GLU A 92 12.67 10.53 5.87
CA GLU A 92 12.99 9.71 7.04
C GLU A 92 12.96 10.47 8.37
N VAL A 93 13.31 11.73 8.36
CA VAL A 93 13.18 12.63 9.53
C VAL A 93 11.70 12.87 9.85
N LEU A 94 10.82 12.82 8.85
CA LEU A 94 9.38 13.04 9.04
C LEU A 94 8.65 11.80 9.55
N CYS A 95 9.01 10.58 9.12
CA CYS A 95 8.30 9.36 9.49
C CYS A 95 9.19 8.13 9.32
N ASN A 96 9.32 7.31 10.36
CA ASN A 96 10.01 6.03 10.29
C ASN A 96 9.01 4.86 10.11
N LEU A 97 9.54 3.68 9.79
CA LEU A 97 8.72 2.49 9.57
C LEU A 97 7.90 2.09 10.81
N GLU A 98 8.46 2.29 12.00
CA GLU A 98 7.77 2.02 13.25
C GLU A 98 6.55 2.92 13.44
N ASP A 99 6.67 4.22 13.14
CA ASP A 99 5.53 5.15 13.21
C ASP A 99 4.39 4.69 12.30
N ILE A 100 4.71 4.27 11.07
CA ILE A 100 3.73 3.80 10.10
C ILE A 100 3.00 2.56 10.61
N ILE A 101 3.72 1.55 11.06
CA ILE A 101 3.14 0.30 11.53
C ILE A 101 2.34 0.52 12.83
N ARG A 102 2.86 1.31 13.77
CA ARG A 102 2.19 1.65 15.02
C ARG A 102 0.86 2.38 14.78
N GLU A 103 0.89 3.45 13.98
CA GLU A 103 -0.33 4.22 13.70
C GLU A 103 -1.33 3.41 12.87
N SER A 104 -0.87 2.64 11.87
CA SER A 104 -1.74 1.73 11.13
C SER A 104 -2.43 0.71 12.06
N ALA A 105 -1.70 0.15 13.04
CA ALA A 105 -2.28 -0.77 14.01
C ALA A 105 -3.31 -0.08 14.93
N ARG A 106 -3.12 1.20 15.26
CA ARG A 106 -4.09 1.98 16.05
C ARG A 106 -5.34 2.31 15.26
N LEU A 107 -5.20 2.66 13.99
CA LEU A 107 -6.30 3.01 13.09
C LEU A 107 -7.20 1.81 12.77
N LEU A 108 -6.64 0.62 12.66
CA LEU A 108 -7.39 -0.56 12.30
C LEU A 108 -8.35 -1.01 13.40
N MET A 109 -9.56 -1.42 13.01
CA MET A 109 -10.48 -2.17 13.88
C MET A 109 -9.90 -3.54 14.24
N PRO A 110 -10.32 -4.18 15.34
CA PRO A 110 -10.01 -5.59 15.60
C PRO A 110 -10.41 -6.45 14.40
N GLY A 111 -9.49 -7.28 13.90
CA GLY A 111 -9.70 -8.05 12.66
C GLY A 111 -9.53 -7.25 11.37
N GLY A 112 -9.17 -5.98 11.46
CA GLY A 112 -8.85 -5.14 10.30
C GLY A 112 -7.55 -5.56 9.63
N ARG A 113 -7.42 -5.27 8.34
CA ARG A 113 -6.32 -5.72 7.48
C ARG A 113 -5.37 -4.59 7.16
N PHE A 114 -4.08 -4.91 7.23
CA PHE A 114 -2.99 -4.03 6.85
C PHE A 114 -2.28 -4.56 5.60
N TYR A 115 -1.97 -3.67 4.66
CA TYR A 115 -1.19 -4.03 3.48
C TYR A 115 -0.02 -3.06 3.33
N ILE A 116 1.17 -3.61 3.19
CA ILE A 116 2.39 -2.84 2.96
C ILE A 116 3.18 -3.37 1.76
N VAL A 117 3.66 -2.45 0.96
CA VAL A 117 4.66 -2.69 -0.10
C VAL A 117 5.98 -2.12 0.38
N HIS A 118 7.05 -2.92 0.32
CA HIS A 118 8.38 -2.47 0.75
C HIS A 118 9.51 -3.19 0.04
N ARG A 119 10.75 -2.81 0.34
CA ARG A 119 11.96 -3.51 -0.11
C ARG A 119 12.24 -4.73 0.77
N PRO A 120 12.70 -5.88 0.19
CA PRO A 120 12.94 -7.12 0.94
C PRO A 120 14.00 -7.00 2.02
N PHE A 121 14.99 -6.12 1.88
CA PHE A 121 16.06 -5.96 2.87
C PHE A 121 15.57 -5.48 4.26
N ARG A 122 14.38 -4.88 4.34
CA ARG A 122 13.75 -4.51 5.62
C ARG A 122 12.71 -5.53 6.12
N LEU A 123 12.61 -6.69 5.49
CA LEU A 123 11.58 -7.69 5.81
C LEU A 123 11.59 -8.10 7.29
N ALA A 124 12.75 -8.36 7.85
CA ALA A 124 12.88 -8.77 9.26
C ALA A 124 12.38 -7.67 10.21
N GLU A 125 12.70 -6.41 9.94
CA GLU A 125 12.24 -5.26 10.71
C GLU A 125 10.72 -5.09 10.60
N ILE A 126 10.16 -5.18 9.39
CA ILE A 126 8.71 -5.07 9.15
C ILE A 126 7.97 -6.13 9.97
N ILE A 127 8.38 -7.40 9.87
CA ILE A 127 7.73 -8.51 10.60
C ILE A 127 7.84 -8.30 12.09
N SER A 128 9.02 -7.92 12.62
CA SER A 128 9.23 -7.66 14.03
C SER A 128 8.30 -6.56 14.56
N LEU A 129 8.23 -5.43 13.86
CA LEU A 129 7.35 -4.32 14.22
C LEU A 129 5.87 -4.70 14.13
N MET A 130 5.46 -5.44 13.09
CA MET A 130 4.08 -5.90 12.97
C MET A 130 3.67 -6.74 14.18
N VAL A 131 4.49 -7.72 14.57
CA VAL A 131 4.22 -8.57 15.75
C VAL A 131 4.20 -7.73 17.03
N GLN A 132 5.16 -6.81 17.20
CA GLN A 132 5.23 -5.89 18.33
C GLN A 132 3.94 -5.10 18.53
N TYR A 133 3.33 -4.61 17.43
CA TYR A 133 2.09 -3.82 17.45
C TYR A 133 0.82 -4.67 17.28
N ARG A 134 0.88 -5.98 17.52
CA ARG A 134 -0.25 -6.92 17.45
C ARG A 134 -0.94 -6.93 16.07
N MET A 135 -0.17 -6.70 15.05
CA MET A 135 -0.57 -6.81 13.65
C MET A 135 0.09 -8.06 13.06
N GLU A 136 -0.57 -9.21 13.23
CA GLU A 136 0.00 -10.50 12.84
C GLU A 136 0.19 -10.61 11.33
N PRO A 137 1.41 -10.87 10.82
CA PRO A 137 1.64 -11.13 9.41
C PRO A 137 0.90 -12.40 8.96
N LYS A 138 0.07 -12.29 7.91
CA LYS A 138 -0.81 -13.38 7.44
C LYS A 138 -0.39 -13.94 6.09
N ARG A 139 0.06 -13.06 5.21
CA ARG A 139 0.48 -13.43 3.87
C ARG A 139 1.67 -12.58 3.45
N MET A 140 2.60 -13.19 2.72
CA MET A 140 3.74 -12.50 2.14
C MET A 140 3.95 -12.99 0.71
N ARG A 141 4.29 -12.06 -0.17
CA ARG A 141 4.65 -12.35 -1.55
C ARG A 141 5.86 -11.53 -1.98
N LEU A 142 6.87 -12.20 -2.51
CA LEU A 142 8.04 -11.54 -3.09
C LEU A 142 7.77 -11.20 -4.56
N VAL A 143 8.18 -10.01 -4.98
CA VAL A 143 8.03 -9.51 -6.34
C VAL A 143 9.39 -9.46 -7.01
N TYR A 144 9.48 -10.10 -8.16
CA TYR A 144 10.70 -10.23 -8.96
C TYR A 144 10.54 -9.46 -10.26
N PRO A 145 11.51 -8.65 -10.67
CA PRO A 145 11.45 -8.01 -11.98
C PRO A 145 11.46 -9.05 -13.11
N TYR A 146 12.32 -10.07 -13.00
CA TYR A 146 12.43 -11.20 -13.91
C TYR A 146 12.64 -12.48 -13.09
N VAL A 147 12.39 -13.65 -13.70
CA VAL A 147 12.48 -14.96 -13.04
C VAL A 147 13.88 -15.29 -12.54
N ASP A 148 14.91 -14.77 -13.19
CA ASP A 148 16.34 -14.98 -12.92
C ASP A 148 16.99 -13.86 -12.11
N ARG A 149 16.19 -12.91 -11.58
CA ARG A 149 16.68 -11.80 -10.78
C ARG A 149 16.25 -11.93 -9.33
N GLU A 150 16.93 -11.21 -8.44
CA GLU A 150 16.52 -11.12 -7.04
C GLU A 150 15.22 -10.32 -6.88
N PRO A 151 14.42 -10.61 -5.83
CA PRO A 151 13.21 -9.85 -5.57
C PRO A 151 13.56 -8.41 -5.21
N ASN A 152 12.86 -7.48 -5.79
CA ASN A 152 13.05 -6.06 -5.55
C ASN A 152 11.96 -5.43 -4.66
N MET A 153 10.85 -6.14 -4.44
CA MET A 153 9.77 -5.73 -3.55
C MET A 153 9.20 -6.91 -2.78
N VAL A 154 8.57 -6.60 -1.66
CA VAL A 154 7.78 -7.54 -0.86
C VAL A 154 6.40 -6.93 -0.59
N LEU A 155 5.37 -7.75 -0.73
CA LEU A 155 3.99 -7.44 -0.37
C LEU A 155 3.66 -8.22 0.90
N ILE A 156 3.15 -7.54 1.91
CA ILE A 156 2.80 -8.19 3.18
C ILE A 156 1.37 -7.78 3.57
N GLU A 157 0.57 -8.78 3.94
CA GLU A 157 -0.73 -8.61 4.59
C GLU A 157 -0.60 -8.90 6.07
N GLY A 158 -1.10 -7.99 6.90
CA GLY A 158 -1.25 -8.15 8.34
C GLY A 158 -2.71 -8.16 8.78
N LEU A 159 -2.97 -8.76 9.92
CA LEU A 159 -4.29 -8.80 10.55
C LEU A 159 -4.18 -8.32 11.99
N ARG A 160 -4.91 -7.26 12.36
CA ARG A 160 -4.92 -6.76 13.72
C ARG A 160 -5.56 -7.77 14.67
N GLY A 161 -4.79 -8.19 15.69
CA GLY A 161 -5.23 -9.21 16.66
C GLY A 161 -5.33 -10.63 16.08
N GLY A 162 -4.71 -10.89 14.93
CA GLY A 162 -4.68 -12.21 14.31
C GLY A 162 -3.89 -13.23 15.15
N LYS A 163 -4.20 -14.51 14.96
CA LYS A 163 -3.39 -15.61 15.50
C LYS A 163 -2.17 -15.85 14.61
N SER A 164 -1.07 -16.33 15.15
CA SER A 164 0.14 -16.67 14.40
C SER A 164 -0.17 -17.69 13.30
N ARG A 165 0.33 -17.47 12.17
CA ARG A 165 0.43 -18.30 10.96
C ARG A 165 0.54 -17.40 9.74
N MET A 166 1.67 -17.41 9.07
CA MET A 166 1.90 -16.69 7.83
C MET A 166 1.98 -17.66 6.65
N THR A 167 1.37 -17.31 5.53
CA THR A 167 1.51 -18.01 4.26
C THR A 167 2.46 -17.23 3.36
N VAL A 168 3.48 -17.91 2.83
CA VAL A 168 4.34 -17.38 1.78
C VAL A 168 3.76 -17.82 0.44
N GLU A 169 3.37 -16.85 -0.38
CA GLU A 169 2.78 -17.11 -1.69
C GLU A 169 3.85 -17.35 -2.76
N LYS A 170 3.43 -17.94 -3.88
CA LYS A 170 4.31 -18.08 -5.06
C LYS A 170 4.85 -16.70 -5.48
N PRO A 171 6.07 -16.62 -6.00
CA PRO A 171 6.64 -15.36 -6.47
C PRO A 171 5.74 -14.64 -7.49
N LEU A 172 5.75 -13.31 -7.48
CA LEU A 172 5.16 -12.50 -8.54
C LEU A 172 6.27 -12.07 -9.49
N ILE A 173 6.25 -12.56 -10.70
CA ILE A 173 7.19 -12.16 -11.75
C ILE A 173 6.57 -11.04 -12.57
N VAL A 174 7.26 -9.88 -12.66
CA VAL A 174 6.70 -8.70 -13.33
C VAL A 174 6.84 -8.83 -14.86
N TYR A 175 8.03 -9.14 -15.35
CA TYR A 175 8.30 -9.17 -16.79
C TYR A 175 8.63 -10.58 -17.28
N LYS A 176 8.08 -10.97 -18.43
CA LYS A 176 8.52 -12.13 -19.21
C LYS A 176 9.79 -11.81 -19.97
N GLU A 177 9.84 -10.63 -20.59
CA GLU A 177 10.90 -10.09 -21.42
C GLU A 177 10.96 -8.57 -21.24
N PRO A 178 12.04 -7.89 -21.66
CA PRO A 178 12.11 -6.43 -21.61
C PRO A 178 10.87 -5.77 -22.25
N GLY A 179 10.15 -4.97 -21.48
CA GLY A 179 8.95 -4.25 -21.93
C GLY A 179 7.67 -5.09 -22.03
N LYS A 180 7.69 -6.39 -21.68
CA LYS A 180 6.49 -7.25 -21.68
C LYS A 180 6.17 -7.78 -20.29
N TYR A 181 5.05 -7.42 -19.74
CA TYR A 181 4.56 -7.97 -18.48
C TYR A 181 4.17 -9.46 -18.60
N THR A 182 4.14 -10.14 -17.45
CA THR A 182 3.52 -11.46 -17.33
C THR A 182 2.00 -11.35 -17.41
N ASP A 183 1.32 -12.47 -17.74
CA ASP A 183 -0.14 -12.49 -17.83
C ASP A 183 -0.77 -12.12 -16.48
N GLU A 184 -0.18 -12.54 -15.36
CA GLU A 184 -0.65 -12.19 -14.01
C GLU A 184 -0.60 -10.68 -13.76
N ILE A 185 0.39 -9.97 -14.28
CA ILE A 185 0.47 -8.50 -14.20
C ILE A 185 -0.56 -7.86 -15.13
N TYR A 186 -0.72 -8.37 -16.35
CA TYR A 186 -1.76 -7.88 -17.26
C TYR A 186 -3.15 -8.09 -16.66
N ASP A 187 -3.46 -9.25 -16.12
CA ASP A 187 -4.74 -9.51 -15.44
C ASP A 187 -4.99 -8.54 -14.28
N CYS A 188 -3.93 -8.15 -13.56
CA CYS A 188 -4.01 -7.19 -12.49
C CYS A 188 -4.25 -5.75 -13.00
N LEU A 189 -3.55 -5.35 -14.08
CA LEU A 189 -3.63 -4.00 -14.65
C LEU A 189 -4.89 -3.82 -15.51
N LEU A 190 -5.34 -4.87 -16.20
CA LEU A 190 -6.49 -4.85 -17.11
C LEU A 190 -7.81 -5.15 -16.40
N TYR A 191 -7.82 -5.31 -15.09
CA TYR A 191 -9.07 -5.43 -14.32
C TYR A 191 -9.94 -4.14 -14.36
N THR A 192 -9.49 -3.16 -15.10
CA THR A 192 -10.29 -2.03 -15.60
C THR A 192 -11.00 -2.32 -16.93
N SER A 193 -10.96 -3.56 -17.44
CA SER A 193 -11.77 -3.95 -18.60
C SER A 193 -13.25 -3.76 -18.27
N PRO A 194 -14.03 -3.18 -19.19
CA PRO A 194 -15.46 -2.97 -18.98
C PRO A 194 -16.12 -4.29 -18.60
N SER A 195 -16.96 -4.24 -17.57
CA SER A 195 -17.79 -5.37 -17.14
C SER A 195 -18.59 -5.89 -18.36
N PRO A 196 -18.87 -7.19 -18.46
CA PRO A 196 -19.76 -7.73 -19.50
C PRO A 196 -21.11 -7.01 -19.60
N ARG A 197 -21.51 -6.25 -18.57
CA ARG A 197 -22.71 -5.40 -18.58
C ARG A 197 -22.53 -4.10 -19.34
N ASP A 198 -21.28 -3.60 -19.48
CA ASP A 198 -21.01 -2.35 -20.21
C ASP A 198 -20.98 -2.60 -21.73
N ILE A 199 -20.86 -3.87 -22.15
CA ILE A 199 -20.85 -4.28 -23.57
C ILE A 199 -22.29 -4.52 -24.10
N SER A 200 -23.30 -4.65 -23.22
CA SER A 200 -24.67 -4.95 -23.62
C SER A 200 -25.52 -3.74 -23.95
N GLY A 201 -24.97 -2.53 -23.94
CA GLY A 201 -25.65 -1.25 -24.13
C GLY A 201 -25.65 -0.68 -25.55
N SER A 202 -25.12 -1.39 -26.56
CA SER A 202 -25.18 -0.93 -27.96
C SER A 202 -25.86 -1.96 -28.85
N ARG A 203 -27.19 -1.90 -28.86
CA ARG A 203 -28.05 -2.28 -29.99
C ARG A 203 -29.21 -1.33 -30.08
#